data_82d3f9958d237f4a17254c99286b2f81
#
_entry.id   82d3f9958d237f4a17254c99286b2f81
#
_cell.length_a   1.000
_cell.length_b   1.000
_cell.length_c   1.000
_cell.angle_alpha   90.00
_cell.angle_beta   90.00
_cell.angle_gamma   90.00
#
_symmetry.space_group_name_H-M   'P 1'
#
loop_
_entity.id
_entity.type
_entity.pdbx_description
1 polymer ?
#
loop_
_entity_poly.entity_id
_entity_poly.type
_entity_poly.pdbx_seq_one_letter_code
_entity_poly.pdbx_strand_id
1 'polypeptide(L)'
;MKTYSQKLTERIESVNSNLCVGLDPRVDQIDGDFEAFVLNLIDETISSAACYKPNAAYFEALGSKGYAIMERIITHIPEEIPVILDAKRGDIGATQSYYAKAYFEMMDGVDAVTISPYMGFDSVEPMLKYSGKAVYLLGVTSNKTAQDIETQILSDGRSVFELVCDMSSKDAEHDGEIGFVLGLTNAESDIINKFPDAPLLLPGLG
;
A
#
# COMPACT_ATOMS: atom_id res chain seq x y z
N MET A 1 -19.16 1.20 10.23
CA MET A 1 -18.07 1.81 9.44
C MET A 1 -17.89 0.93 8.21
N LYS A 2 -17.62 1.48 7.02
CA LYS A 2 -17.31 0.66 5.84
C LYS A 2 -15.96 -0.01 6.02
N THR A 3 -15.78 -1.22 5.49
CA THR A 3 -14.45 -1.83 5.40
C THR A 3 -13.63 -1.15 4.31
N TYR A 4 -12.31 -1.37 4.31
CA TYR A 4 -11.45 -0.85 3.26
C TYR A 4 -11.85 -1.38 1.87
N SER A 5 -12.09 -2.70 1.76
CA SER A 5 -12.52 -3.34 0.51
C SER A 5 -13.84 -2.80 0.00
N GLN A 6 -14.80 -2.50 0.87
CA GLN A 6 -16.06 -1.86 0.48
C GLN A 6 -15.83 -0.46 -0.08
N LYS A 7 -15.01 0.37 0.58
CA LYS A 7 -14.64 1.71 0.11
C LYS A 7 -13.98 1.66 -1.27
N LEU A 8 -13.02 0.75 -1.45
CA LEU A 8 -12.29 0.55 -2.71
C LEU A 8 -13.23 0.09 -3.83
N THR A 9 -14.07 -0.91 -3.57
CA THR A 9 -15.01 -1.45 -4.57
C THR A 9 -16.02 -0.39 -5.03
N GLU A 10 -16.62 0.33 -4.09
CA GLU A 10 -17.55 1.42 -4.44
C GLU A 10 -16.89 2.49 -5.31
N ARG A 11 -15.62 2.83 -5.02
CA ARG A 11 -14.88 3.79 -5.82
C ARG A 11 -14.57 3.26 -7.21
N ILE A 12 -14.09 2.02 -7.33
CA ILE A 12 -13.86 1.31 -8.61
C ILE A 12 -15.13 1.35 -9.48
N GLU A 13 -16.26 0.99 -8.91
CA GLU A 13 -17.55 0.99 -9.61
C GLU A 13 -17.98 2.41 -10.05
N SER A 14 -17.80 3.41 -9.18
CA SER A 14 -18.21 4.80 -9.45
C SER A 14 -17.45 5.44 -10.60
N VAL A 15 -16.13 5.12 -10.75
CA VAL A 15 -15.29 5.65 -11.83
C VAL A 15 -15.08 4.67 -12.98
N ASN A 16 -15.59 3.44 -12.85
CA ASN A 16 -15.39 2.34 -13.80
C ASN A 16 -13.90 2.14 -14.17
N SER A 17 -13.03 2.14 -13.16
CA SER A 17 -11.57 2.09 -13.31
C SER A 17 -10.93 1.41 -12.11
N ASN A 18 -9.90 0.60 -12.36
CA ASN A 18 -9.04 -0.01 -11.33
C ASN A 18 -7.71 0.76 -11.16
N LEU A 19 -7.62 1.98 -11.70
CA LEU A 19 -6.38 2.73 -11.72
C LEU A 19 -5.99 3.20 -10.32
N CYS A 20 -4.85 2.70 -9.82
CA CYS A 20 -4.17 3.26 -8.67
C CYS A 20 -3.14 4.29 -9.15
N VAL A 21 -3.35 5.57 -8.86
CA VAL A 21 -2.42 6.64 -9.27
C VAL A 21 -1.27 6.73 -8.26
N GLY A 22 -0.04 6.44 -8.73
CA GLY A 22 1.18 6.61 -7.93
C GLY A 22 1.54 8.10 -7.81
N LEU A 23 1.82 8.55 -6.60
CA LEU A 23 2.35 9.88 -6.32
C LEU A 23 3.82 9.72 -5.89
N ASP A 24 4.69 9.55 -6.90
CA ASP A 24 6.13 9.31 -6.76
C ASP A 24 6.93 10.49 -7.34
N PRO A 25 6.76 11.74 -6.83
CA PRO A 25 7.29 12.95 -7.44
C PRO A 25 8.80 13.04 -7.24
N ARG A 26 9.54 13.17 -8.33
CA ARG A 26 11.00 13.37 -8.29
C ARG A 26 11.31 14.85 -8.32
N VAL A 27 11.78 15.38 -7.21
CA VAL A 27 12.04 16.83 -7.03
C VAL A 27 13.01 17.39 -8.06
N ASP A 28 13.97 16.59 -8.51
CA ASP A 28 14.96 16.92 -9.53
C ASP A 28 14.39 16.97 -10.97
N GLN A 29 13.16 16.50 -11.16
CA GLN A 29 12.47 16.47 -12.45
C GLN A 29 11.25 17.40 -12.49
N ILE A 30 10.99 18.15 -11.42
CA ILE A 30 9.86 19.07 -11.32
C ILE A 30 10.34 20.50 -11.41
N ASP A 31 9.95 21.20 -12.47
CA ASP A 31 10.16 22.64 -12.60
C ASP A 31 9.08 23.40 -11.81
N GLY A 32 9.49 24.14 -10.77
CA GLY A 32 8.60 24.98 -9.98
C GLY A 32 8.22 24.41 -8.61
N ASP A 33 6.98 24.61 -8.19
CA ASP A 33 6.52 24.23 -6.86
C ASP A 33 6.16 22.72 -6.83
N PHE A 34 6.90 21.98 -6.02
CA PHE A 34 6.75 20.54 -5.86
C PHE A 34 5.36 20.13 -5.34
N GLU A 35 4.84 20.87 -4.35
CA GLU A 35 3.53 20.59 -3.78
C GLU A 35 2.41 20.87 -4.78
N ALA A 36 2.47 22.03 -5.45
CA ALA A 36 1.50 22.40 -6.48
C ALA A 36 1.47 21.39 -7.64
N PHE A 37 2.62 20.86 -8.04
CA PHE A 37 2.69 19.82 -9.06
C PHE A 37 1.88 18.58 -8.68
N VAL A 38 2.05 18.08 -7.45
CA VAL A 38 1.35 16.87 -7.00
C VAL A 38 -0.14 17.12 -6.81
N LEU A 39 -0.53 18.29 -6.28
CA LEU A 39 -1.94 18.66 -6.15
C LEU A 39 -2.63 18.72 -7.52
N ASN A 40 -1.99 19.34 -8.52
CA ASN A 40 -2.51 19.38 -9.89
C ASN A 40 -2.65 17.97 -10.50
N LEU A 41 -1.68 17.07 -10.24
CA LEU A 41 -1.78 15.69 -10.70
C LEU A 41 -3.00 14.97 -10.11
N ILE A 42 -3.30 15.19 -8.83
CA ILE A 42 -4.49 14.66 -8.20
C ILE A 42 -5.75 15.21 -8.88
N ASP A 43 -5.85 16.53 -9.05
CA ASP A 43 -7.02 17.19 -9.62
C ASP A 43 -7.30 16.73 -11.06
N GLU A 44 -6.26 16.50 -11.86
CA GLU A 44 -6.38 16.01 -13.24
C GLU A 44 -6.77 14.53 -13.33
N THR A 45 -6.44 13.72 -12.32
CA THR A 45 -6.68 12.26 -12.35
C THR A 45 -7.88 11.81 -11.52
N ILE A 46 -8.45 12.69 -10.71
CA ILE A 46 -9.50 12.38 -9.74
C ILE A 46 -10.73 11.70 -10.35
N SER A 47 -11.08 12.02 -11.59
CA SER A 47 -12.24 11.45 -12.29
C SER A 47 -12.07 9.97 -12.70
N SER A 48 -10.83 9.46 -12.70
CA SER A 48 -10.49 8.10 -13.15
C SER A 48 -9.72 7.28 -12.10
N ALA A 49 -9.23 7.92 -11.03
CA ALA A 49 -8.51 7.23 -9.99
C ALA A 49 -9.43 6.40 -9.10
N ALA A 50 -9.18 5.11 -8.98
CA ALA A 50 -9.77 4.23 -7.99
C ALA A 50 -9.16 4.44 -6.60
N CYS A 51 -7.85 4.72 -6.54
CA CYS A 51 -7.14 5.08 -5.32
C CYS A 51 -5.88 5.87 -5.65
N TYR A 52 -5.30 6.52 -4.65
CA TYR A 52 -3.99 7.17 -4.73
C TYR A 52 -2.97 6.45 -3.87
N LYS A 53 -1.72 6.43 -4.34
CA LYS A 53 -0.62 5.79 -3.62
C LYS A 53 0.59 6.72 -3.52
N PRO A 54 0.61 7.66 -2.53
CA PRO A 54 1.81 8.40 -2.22
C PRO A 54 2.92 7.47 -1.71
N ASN A 55 4.13 7.64 -2.24
CA ASN A 55 5.30 6.90 -1.79
C ASN A 55 6.10 7.74 -0.81
N ALA A 56 6.11 7.31 0.45
CA ALA A 56 6.71 8.02 1.56
C ALA A 56 8.18 8.43 1.31
N ALA A 57 8.96 7.58 0.62
CA ALA A 57 10.39 7.85 0.39
C ALA A 57 10.66 9.17 -0.34
N TYR A 58 9.83 9.56 -1.30
CA TYR A 58 10.00 10.82 -2.05
C TYR A 58 9.77 12.05 -1.19
N PHE A 59 8.88 11.95 -0.21
CA PHE A 59 8.58 13.03 0.73
C PHE A 59 9.57 13.02 1.90
N GLU A 60 9.89 11.88 2.45
CA GLU A 60 10.87 11.73 3.54
C GLU A 60 12.26 12.25 3.14
N ALA A 61 12.63 12.12 1.86
CA ALA A 61 13.88 12.68 1.32
C ALA A 61 13.97 14.21 1.45
N LEU A 62 12.84 14.91 1.63
CA LEU A 62 12.77 16.35 1.86
C LEU A 62 12.75 16.72 3.36
N GLY A 63 12.94 15.74 4.25
CA GLY A 63 12.91 15.93 5.70
C GLY A 63 11.52 16.32 6.22
N SER A 64 11.48 17.06 7.32
CA SER A 64 10.22 17.46 7.96
C SER A 64 9.29 18.27 7.06
N LYS A 65 9.85 19.07 6.14
CA LYS A 65 9.06 19.82 5.15
C LYS A 65 8.32 18.86 4.20
N GLY A 66 9.00 17.82 3.73
CA GLY A 66 8.38 16.82 2.84
C GLY A 66 7.29 16.02 3.54
N TYR A 67 7.49 15.67 4.81
CA TYR A 67 6.46 15.02 5.60
C TYR A 67 5.19 15.88 5.71
N ALA A 68 5.35 17.17 6.03
CA ALA A 68 4.23 18.11 6.10
C ALA A 68 3.52 18.31 4.73
N ILE A 69 4.27 18.26 3.62
CA ILE A 69 3.69 18.29 2.27
C ILE A 69 2.87 17.02 2.03
N MET A 70 3.40 15.86 2.38
CA MET A 70 2.69 14.58 2.21
C MET A 70 1.35 14.57 2.97
N GLU A 71 1.31 15.08 4.20
CA GLU A 71 0.06 15.21 4.98
C GLU A 71 -0.96 16.09 4.25
N ARG A 72 -0.55 17.25 3.73
CA ARG A 72 -1.47 18.14 2.99
C ARG A 72 -1.96 17.53 1.69
N ILE A 73 -1.11 16.81 0.97
CA ILE A 73 -1.47 16.10 -0.27
C ILE A 73 -2.51 15.02 0.03
N ILE A 74 -2.30 14.22 1.07
CA ILE A 74 -3.24 13.18 1.47
C ILE A 74 -4.59 13.80 1.89
N THR A 75 -4.56 14.87 2.65
CA THR A 75 -5.80 15.59 3.07
C THR A 75 -6.53 16.27 1.91
N HIS A 76 -5.84 16.58 0.79
CA HIS A 76 -6.47 17.12 -0.41
C HIS A 76 -7.29 16.09 -1.18
N ILE A 77 -6.96 14.80 -1.04
CA ILE A 77 -7.70 13.71 -1.70
C ILE A 77 -9.07 13.57 -1.02
N PRO A 78 -10.19 13.59 -1.79
CA PRO A 78 -11.51 13.40 -1.23
C PRO A 78 -11.67 12.13 -0.42
N GLU A 79 -12.37 12.21 0.70
CA GLU A 79 -12.53 11.12 1.68
C GLU A 79 -13.07 9.82 1.07
N GLU A 80 -13.86 9.88 0.02
CA GLU A 80 -14.40 8.69 -0.67
C GLU A 80 -13.37 7.92 -1.51
N ILE A 81 -12.19 8.51 -1.76
CA ILE A 81 -11.12 7.88 -2.54
C ILE A 81 -10.10 7.24 -1.59
N PRO A 82 -9.87 5.93 -1.67
CA PRO A 82 -8.87 5.26 -0.85
C PRO A 82 -7.45 5.78 -1.08
N VAL A 83 -6.70 5.92 0.00
CA VAL A 83 -5.28 6.28 -0.03
C VAL A 83 -4.44 5.16 0.56
N ILE A 84 -3.49 4.67 -0.23
CA ILE A 84 -2.51 3.65 0.17
C ILE A 84 -1.17 4.34 0.40
N LEU A 85 -0.70 4.46 1.64
CA LEU A 85 0.63 4.98 1.92
C LEU A 85 1.69 3.91 1.60
N ASP A 86 2.47 4.12 0.54
CA ASP A 86 3.56 3.21 0.17
C ASP A 86 4.80 3.49 1.00
N ALA A 87 4.85 2.94 2.22
CA ALA A 87 5.91 3.16 3.20
C ALA A 87 6.80 1.93 3.44
N LYS A 88 6.32 0.74 3.06
CA LYS A 88 7.01 -0.55 3.24
C LYS A 88 7.59 -0.73 4.64
N ARG A 89 6.80 -0.33 5.66
CA ARG A 89 7.22 -0.46 7.05
C ARG A 89 7.20 -1.93 7.49
N GLY A 90 7.99 -2.23 8.48
CA GLY A 90 8.03 -3.52 9.14
C GLY A 90 8.88 -3.37 10.38
N ASP A 91 8.28 -3.56 11.55
CA ASP A 91 8.94 -3.53 12.84
C ASP A 91 8.17 -4.44 13.80
N ILE A 92 8.71 -4.72 14.96
CA ILE A 92 8.14 -5.68 15.90
C ILE A 92 7.47 -5.00 17.09
N GLY A 93 6.44 -5.67 17.61
CA GLY A 93 5.80 -5.35 18.89
C GLY A 93 5.37 -3.90 19.02
N ALA A 94 5.86 -3.23 20.06
CA ALA A 94 5.46 -1.86 20.38
C ALA A 94 5.84 -0.85 19.30
N THR A 95 6.99 -1.00 18.63
CA THR A 95 7.42 -0.10 17.56
C THR A 95 6.44 -0.11 16.39
N GLN A 96 5.97 -1.28 15.98
CA GLN A 96 4.95 -1.37 14.92
C GLN A 96 3.63 -0.71 15.32
N SER A 97 3.25 -0.77 16.60
CA SER A 97 2.07 -0.05 17.10
C SER A 97 2.22 1.48 16.98
N TYR A 98 3.43 2.02 17.15
CA TYR A 98 3.69 3.44 16.93
C TYR A 98 3.60 3.82 15.44
N TYR A 99 4.04 2.96 14.52
CA TYR A 99 3.81 3.17 13.09
C TYR A 99 2.32 3.12 12.75
N ALA A 100 1.57 2.17 13.30
CA ALA A 100 0.12 2.10 13.10
C ALA A 100 -0.56 3.39 13.57
N LYS A 101 -0.22 3.88 14.76
CA LYS A 101 -0.72 5.14 15.28
C LYS A 101 -0.36 6.33 14.39
N ALA A 102 0.89 6.41 13.92
CA ALA A 102 1.35 7.50 13.08
C ALA A 102 0.53 7.60 11.78
N TYR A 103 0.22 6.47 11.16
CA TYR A 103 -0.45 6.46 9.87
C TYR A 103 -1.97 6.43 9.95
N PHE A 104 -2.57 5.79 10.95
CA PHE A 104 -4.02 5.61 11.02
C PHE A 104 -4.71 6.53 12.03
N GLU A 105 -3.96 7.16 12.94
CA GLU A 105 -4.53 8.12 13.90
C GLU A 105 -4.03 9.55 13.68
N MET A 106 -2.74 9.72 13.32
CA MET A 106 -2.12 11.05 13.26
C MET A 106 -2.08 11.64 11.85
N MET A 107 -2.15 10.80 10.81
CA MET A 107 -2.17 11.21 9.41
C MET A 107 -3.57 10.98 8.83
N ASP A 108 -4.38 12.03 8.82
CA ASP A 108 -5.74 11.96 8.29
C ASP A 108 -5.76 11.57 6.80
N GLY A 109 -6.68 10.68 6.43
CA GLY A 109 -6.93 10.28 5.04
C GLY A 109 -6.21 9.00 4.61
N VAL A 110 -5.25 8.46 5.38
CA VAL A 110 -4.62 7.16 5.04
C VAL A 110 -5.59 6.01 5.33
N ASP A 111 -5.87 5.18 4.33
CA ASP A 111 -6.74 4.01 4.46
C ASP A 111 -5.97 2.70 4.50
N ALA A 112 -4.81 2.64 3.83
CA ALA A 112 -3.97 1.45 3.83
C ALA A 112 -2.48 1.80 3.83
N VAL A 113 -1.64 0.85 4.26
CA VAL A 113 -0.17 1.00 4.29
C VAL A 113 0.49 -0.25 3.72
N THR A 114 1.56 -0.09 2.93
CA THR A 114 2.37 -1.23 2.51
C THR A 114 3.31 -1.68 3.64
N ILE A 115 3.38 -2.98 3.89
CA ILE A 115 4.14 -3.60 4.98
C ILE A 115 5.10 -4.65 4.43
N SER A 116 6.33 -4.65 4.94
CA SER A 116 7.26 -5.77 4.76
C SER A 116 6.98 -6.84 5.82
N PRO A 117 6.51 -8.04 5.43
CA PRO A 117 6.16 -9.09 6.38
C PRO A 117 7.36 -9.95 6.81
N TYR A 118 8.57 -9.57 6.43
CA TYR A 118 9.79 -10.36 6.64
C TYR A 118 10.04 -10.77 8.11
N MET A 119 9.60 -9.93 9.07
CA MET A 119 9.73 -10.22 10.50
C MET A 119 8.57 -11.05 11.08
N GLY A 120 7.68 -11.57 10.23
CA GLY A 120 6.54 -12.38 10.65
C GLY A 120 5.29 -11.58 11.02
N PHE A 121 4.26 -12.27 11.52
CA PHE A 121 2.94 -11.68 11.74
C PHE A 121 2.92 -10.58 12.81
N ASP A 122 3.85 -10.60 13.75
CA ASP A 122 4.01 -9.53 14.77
C ASP A 122 4.25 -8.15 14.14
N SER A 123 4.80 -8.11 12.92
CA SER A 123 4.98 -6.87 12.16
C SER A 123 3.72 -6.40 11.42
N VAL A 124 2.69 -7.22 11.37
CA VAL A 124 1.41 -6.96 10.68
C VAL A 124 0.27 -6.70 11.65
N GLU A 125 0.14 -7.54 12.67
CA GLU A 125 -0.97 -7.54 13.65
C GLU A 125 -1.31 -6.16 14.25
N PRO A 126 -0.35 -5.31 14.67
CA PRO A 126 -0.69 -4.01 15.24
C PRO A 126 -1.45 -3.08 14.28
N MET A 127 -1.22 -3.20 12.97
CA MET A 127 -1.93 -2.43 11.95
C MET A 127 -3.37 -2.92 11.74
N LEU A 128 -3.63 -4.22 11.96
CA LEU A 128 -4.94 -4.83 11.76
C LEU A 128 -5.94 -4.50 12.89
N LYS A 129 -5.52 -3.79 13.93
CA LYS A 129 -6.40 -3.34 15.04
C LYS A 129 -7.28 -2.13 14.68
N TYR A 130 -7.13 -1.61 13.46
CA TYR A 130 -7.81 -0.41 13.00
C TYR A 130 -8.94 -0.76 12.04
N SER A 131 -10.17 -0.63 12.50
CA SER A 131 -11.38 -0.90 11.69
C SER A 131 -11.45 0.02 10.46
N GLY A 132 -11.81 -0.56 9.32
CA GLY A 132 -11.91 0.15 8.04
C GLY A 132 -10.57 0.49 7.41
N LYS A 133 -9.45 0.01 7.97
CA LYS A 133 -8.10 0.17 7.43
C LYS A 133 -7.56 -1.14 6.88
N ALA A 134 -6.52 -1.07 6.05
CA ALA A 134 -5.89 -2.24 5.47
C ALA A 134 -4.36 -2.16 5.48
N VAL A 135 -3.72 -3.31 5.32
CA VAL A 135 -2.30 -3.42 4.99
C VAL A 135 -2.13 -4.13 3.66
N TYR A 136 -1.16 -3.70 2.87
CA TYR A 136 -0.70 -4.43 1.69
C TYR A 136 0.64 -5.08 1.98
N LEU A 137 0.65 -6.40 2.14
CA LEU A 137 1.86 -7.16 2.37
C LEU A 137 2.65 -7.31 1.06
N LEU A 138 3.96 -7.18 1.13
CA LEU A 138 4.83 -7.45 -0.01
C LEU A 138 4.80 -8.97 -0.28
N GLY A 139 4.11 -9.39 -1.33
CA GLY A 139 4.11 -10.75 -1.81
C GLY A 139 5.26 -10.98 -2.80
N VAL A 140 5.08 -10.50 -4.05
CA VAL A 140 6.15 -10.48 -5.06
C VAL A 140 6.31 -9.06 -5.58
N THR A 141 7.51 -8.52 -5.47
CA THR A 141 7.81 -7.16 -5.89
C THR A 141 8.35 -7.10 -7.32
N SER A 142 8.28 -5.92 -7.96
CA SER A 142 8.63 -5.77 -9.38
C SER A 142 10.13 -5.66 -9.65
N ASN A 143 10.98 -5.55 -8.62
CA ASN A 143 12.43 -5.42 -8.78
C ASN A 143 13.08 -6.74 -9.21
N LYS A 144 14.16 -6.64 -9.98
CA LYS A 144 14.86 -7.79 -10.56
C LYS A 144 15.33 -8.82 -9.54
N THR A 145 15.68 -8.41 -8.32
CA THR A 145 16.21 -9.26 -7.26
C THR A 145 15.15 -9.80 -6.29
N ALA A 146 13.86 -9.63 -6.60
CA ALA A 146 12.78 -10.25 -5.83
C ALA A 146 12.95 -11.76 -5.68
N GLN A 147 13.48 -12.41 -6.72
CA GLN A 147 13.79 -13.84 -6.72
C GLN A 147 14.87 -14.28 -5.69
N ASP A 148 15.65 -13.36 -5.13
CA ASP A 148 16.66 -13.72 -4.12
C ASP A 148 16.02 -14.20 -2.81
N ILE A 149 14.77 -13.77 -2.54
CA ILE A 149 14.01 -14.13 -1.33
C ILE A 149 12.60 -14.60 -1.67
N GLU A 150 11.81 -13.76 -2.35
CA GLU A 150 10.34 -13.89 -2.39
C GLU A 150 9.87 -15.16 -3.10
N THR A 151 10.58 -15.59 -4.16
CA THR A 151 10.25 -16.80 -4.94
C THR A 151 11.09 -18.02 -4.59
N GLN A 152 11.95 -17.94 -3.55
CA GLN A 152 12.71 -19.10 -3.08
C GLN A 152 11.77 -20.19 -2.59
N ILE A 153 12.11 -21.45 -2.92
CA ILE A 153 11.28 -22.61 -2.57
C ILE A 153 11.72 -23.17 -1.22
N LEU A 154 10.78 -23.34 -0.34
CA LEU A 154 10.92 -23.91 0.98
C LEU A 154 10.96 -25.44 0.92
N SER A 155 11.35 -26.09 2.02
CA SER A 155 11.44 -27.55 2.12
C SER A 155 10.11 -28.29 1.92
N ASP A 156 8.98 -27.60 2.09
CA ASP A 156 7.65 -28.13 1.88
C ASP A 156 7.11 -27.91 0.44
N GLY A 157 7.92 -27.29 -0.44
CA GLY A 157 7.61 -27.04 -1.83
C GLY A 157 6.91 -25.72 -2.11
N ARG A 158 6.56 -24.94 -1.08
CA ARG A 158 5.99 -23.59 -1.24
C ARG A 158 7.09 -22.55 -1.45
N SER A 159 6.76 -21.44 -2.11
CA SER A 159 7.64 -20.28 -2.15
C SER A 159 7.48 -19.42 -0.89
N VAL A 160 8.45 -18.52 -0.66
CA VAL A 160 8.42 -17.60 0.49
C VAL A 160 7.17 -16.69 0.41
N PHE A 161 6.80 -16.19 -0.78
CA PHE A 161 5.59 -15.35 -0.90
C PHE A 161 4.29 -16.12 -0.59
N GLU A 162 4.22 -17.42 -0.90
CA GLU A 162 3.07 -18.25 -0.52
C GLU A 162 2.94 -18.35 1.01
N LEU A 163 4.07 -18.34 1.73
CA LEU A 163 4.06 -18.26 3.19
C LEU A 163 3.53 -16.91 3.70
N VAL A 164 3.83 -15.83 2.96
CA VAL A 164 3.24 -14.50 3.26
C VAL A 164 1.75 -14.50 2.99
N CYS A 165 1.29 -15.15 1.92
CA CYS A 165 -0.13 -15.27 1.61
C CYS A 165 -0.93 -15.97 2.74
N ASP A 166 -0.34 -16.95 3.40
CA ASP A 166 -0.97 -17.65 4.54
C ASP A 166 -1.29 -16.69 5.71
N MET A 167 -0.67 -15.51 5.78
CA MET A 167 -0.95 -14.53 6.82
C MET A 167 -2.37 -13.96 6.72
N SER A 168 -2.99 -13.97 5.54
CA SER A 168 -4.37 -13.50 5.35
C SER A 168 -5.39 -14.36 6.12
N SER A 169 -5.07 -15.61 6.38
CA SER A 169 -5.96 -16.47 7.18
C SER A 169 -6.11 -16.01 8.64
N LYS A 170 -5.26 -15.09 9.08
CA LYS A 170 -5.24 -14.52 10.43
C LYS A 170 -6.00 -13.19 10.54
N ASP A 171 -6.40 -12.58 9.42
CA ASP A 171 -7.11 -11.29 9.45
C ASP A 171 -8.53 -11.42 9.98
N ALA A 172 -9.18 -12.59 9.83
CA ALA A 172 -10.52 -12.84 10.34
C ALA A 172 -10.69 -12.64 11.86
N GLU A 173 -9.58 -12.58 12.61
CA GLU A 173 -9.56 -12.31 14.05
C GLU A 173 -9.40 -10.80 14.36
N HIS A 174 -9.30 -9.93 13.32
CA HIS A 174 -8.99 -8.52 13.44
C HIS A 174 -10.01 -7.64 12.71
N ASP A 175 -9.97 -6.34 13.01
CA ASP A 175 -10.88 -5.35 12.44
C ASP A 175 -10.37 -4.77 11.10
N GLY A 176 -9.08 -4.87 10.84
CA GLY A 176 -8.40 -4.43 9.61
C GLY A 176 -8.30 -5.55 8.59
N GLU A 177 -8.00 -5.19 7.34
CA GLU A 177 -7.94 -6.12 6.20
C GLU A 177 -6.52 -6.30 5.66
N ILE A 178 -6.24 -7.46 5.05
CA ILE A 178 -4.98 -7.74 4.37
C ILE A 178 -5.19 -7.76 2.85
N GLY A 179 -4.39 -6.99 2.13
CA GLY A 179 -4.16 -7.08 0.70
C GLY A 179 -2.70 -7.45 0.42
N PHE A 180 -2.34 -7.58 -0.86
CA PHE A 180 -0.99 -7.96 -1.27
C PHE A 180 -0.47 -7.09 -2.41
N VAL A 181 0.85 -6.87 -2.41
CA VAL A 181 1.58 -6.31 -3.55
C VAL A 181 2.04 -7.46 -4.44
N LEU A 182 1.64 -7.42 -5.71
CA LEU A 182 2.05 -8.38 -6.74
C LEU A 182 2.62 -7.65 -7.96
N GLY A 183 3.95 -7.66 -8.10
CA GLY A 183 4.66 -7.12 -9.25
C GLY A 183 4.59 -8.07 -10.44
N LEU A 184 3.93 -7.67 -11.50
CA LEU A 184 3.72 -8.51 -12.69
C LEU A 184 4.98 -8.71 -13.54
N THR A 185 6.02 -7.88 -13.35
CA THR A 185 7.26 -7.92 -14.16
C THR A 185 8.05 -9.22 -13.98
N ASN A 186 7.95 -9.83 -12.79
CA ASN A 186 8.68 -11.05 -12.40
C ASN A 186 7.73 -12.23 -12.17
N ALA A 187 6.44 -12.04 -12.44
CA ALA A 187 5.41 -13.02 -12.19
C ALA A 187 5.27 -14.00 -13.36
N GLU A 188 5.24 -15.30 -13.09
CA GLU A 188 4.74 -16.30 -14.02
C GLU A 188 3.22 -16.08 -14.19
N SER A 189 2.68 -16.47 -15.36
CA SER A 189 1.29 -16.17 -15.73
C SER A 189 0.22 -16.72 -14.77
N ASP A 190 0.57 -17.70 -13.96
CA ASP A 190 -0.31 -18.37 -13.01
C ASP A 190 -0.12 -17.91 -11.54
N ILE A 191 0.86 -17.03 -11.29
CA ILE A 191 1.19 -16.60 -9.93
C ILE A 191 0.00 -15.95 -9.21
N ILE A 192 -0.86 -15.25 -9.95
CA ILE A 192 -2.04 -14.60 -9.39
C ILE A 192 -3.00 -15.60 -8.73
N ASN A 193 -3.04 -16.83 -9.24
CA ASN A 193 -3.91 -17.89 -8.70
C ASN A 193 -3.40 -18.44 -7.35
N LYS A 194 -2.19 -18.07 -6.95
CA LYS A 194 -1.60 -18.46 -5.66
C LYS A 194 -1.92 -17.46 -4.55
N PHE A 195 -2.44 -16.30 -4.90
CA PHE A 195 -2.87 -15.31 -3.91
C PHE A 195 -4.30 -15.63 -3.44
N PRO A 196 -4.60 -15.37 -2.17
CA PRO A 196 -5.95 -15.50 -1.64
C PRO A 196 -6.90 -14.47 -2.28
N ASP A 197 -8.20 -14.63 -2.07
CA ASP A 197 -9.21 -13.64 -2.43
C ASP A 197 -9.09 -12.40 -1.52
N ALA A 198 -8.28 -11.46 -1.96
CA ALA A 198 -7.92 -10.24 -1.22
C ALA A 198 -7.58 -9.11 -2.20
N PRO A 199 -7.62 -7.85 -1.79
CA PRO A 199 -7.19 -6.72 -2.62
C PRO A 199 -5.74 -6.89 -3.09
N LEU A 200 -5.50 -6.73 -4.40
CA LEU A 200 -4.16 -6.79 -4.99
C LEU A 200 -3.72 -5.42 -5.49
N LEU A 201 -2.53 -5.01 -5.12
CA LEU A 201 -1.84 -3.85 -5.67
C LEU A 201 -0.82 -4.33 -6.71
N LEU A 202 -1.07 -4.01 -7.98
CA LEU A 202 -0.28 -4.48 -9.13
C LEU A 202 0.60 -3.34 -9.67
N PRO A 203 1.83 -3.17 -9.19
CA PRO A 203 2.75 -2.17 -9.72
C PRO A 203 3.30 -2.60 -11.09
N GLY A 204 3.62 -1.61 -11.95
CA GLY A 204 4.32 -1.84 -13.21
C GLY A 204 3.53 -1.48 -14.47
N LEU A 205 2.46 -0.74 -14.38
CA LEU A 205 1.69 -0.19 -15.50
C LEU A 205 2.06 1.28 -15.79
N GLY A 206 3.27 1.71 -15.48
CA GLY A 206 3.72 3.09 -15.67
C GLY A 206 5.12 3.19 -16.22
#